data_b33a8b58c1d5fd7ae13013b4330d14db
#
_entry.id   b33a8b58c1d5fd7ae13013b4330d14db
#
_cell.length_a   1.000
_cell.length_b   1.000
_cell.length_c   1.000
_cell.angle_alpha   90.00
_cell.angle_beta   90.00
_cell.angle_gamma   90.00
#
_symmetry.space_group_name_H-M   'P 1'
#
loop_
_entity.id
_entity.type
_entity.pdbx_description
1 polymer ?
#
loop_
_entity_poly.entity_id
_entity_poly.type
_entity_poly.pdbx_seq_one_letter_code
_entity_poly.pdbx_strand_id
1 'polypeptide(L)'
;AALADQSYVDAYVAEVLRAREWTLAALAKANTCYHCDGGNYLLVWPKRPVEELEEGLRADGILVRSMAGKPLIDGCFRVSIGTTSQMQRFVEAYLRLDA
;
A
#
# COMPACT_ATOMS: atom_id res chain seq x y z
N ALA A 1 -7.23 16.16 -28.49
CA ALA A 1 -7.87 15.71 -27.26
C ALA A 1 -7.28 14.40 -26.75
N ALA A 2 -7.24 13.40 -27.63
CA ALA A 2 -6.71 12.08 -27.25
C ALA A 2 -5.23 12.14 -26.84
N LEU A 3 -4.44 12.96 -27.52
CA LEU A 3 -3.02 13.09 -27.20
C LEU A 3 -2.79 13.72 -25.85
N ALA A 4 -3.58 14.72 -25.48
CA ALA A 4 -3.47 15.36 -24.18
C ALA A 4 -3.87 14.37 -23.07
N ASP A 5 -4.91 13.59 -23.29
CA ASP A 5 -5.36 12.58 -22.34
C ASP A 5 -4.31 11.49 -22.18
N GLN A 6 -3.65 11.08 -23.25
CA GLN A 6 -2.61 10.06 -23.21
C GLN A 6 -1.41 10.54 -22.41
N SER A 7 -0.98 11.78 -22.58
CA SER A 7 0.14 12.34 -21.81
C SER A 7 -0.17 12.36 -20.33
N TYR A 8 -1.39 12.71 -19.98
CA TYR A 8 -1.82 12.73 -18.59
C TYR A 8 -1.78 11.34 -17.97
N VAL A 9 -2.31 10.36 -18.71
CA VAL A 9 -2.32 8.96 -18.26
C VAL A 9 -0.89 8.45 -18.06
N ASP A 10 0.01 8.74 -19.01
CA ASP A 10 1.41 8.31 -18.91
C ASP A 10 2.10 8.90 -17.69
N ALA A 11 1.84 10.17 -17.40
CA ALA A 11 2.41 10.84 -16.23
C ALA A 11 1.88 10.21 -14.93
N TYR A 12 0.59 9.88 -14.90
CA TYR A 12 -0.02 9.24 -13.74
C TYR A 12 0.56 7.85 -13.51
N VAL A 13 0.69 7.06 -14.57
CA VAL A 13 1.26 5.71 -14.47
C VAL A 13 2.70 5.77 -13.97
N ALA A 14 3.50 6.71 -14.48
CA ALA A 14 4.88 6.87 -14.04
C ALA A 14 4.93 7.23 -12.54
N GLU A 15 4.03 8.09 -12.09
CA GLU A 15 3.96 8.48 -10.68
C GLU A 15 3.61 7.27 -9.79
N VAL A 16 2.64 6.46 -10.20
CA VAL A 16 2.24 5.28 -9.45
C VAL A 16 3.38 4.26 -9.39
N LEU A 17 4.12 4.07 -10.48
CA LEU A 17 5.26 3.16 -10.49
C LEU A 17 6.36 3.62 -9.55
N ARG A 18 6.65 4.91 -9.52
CA ARG A 18 7.63 5.47 -8.58
C ARG A 18 7.16 5.29 -7.13
N ALA A 19 5.88 5.53 -6.88
CA ALA A 19 5.30 5.34 -5.55
C ALA A 19 5.41 3.88 -5.11
N ARG A 20 5.15 2.96 -6.01
CA ARG A 20 5.27 1.53 -5.74
C ARG A 20 6.69 1.15 -5.35
N GLU A 21 7.68 1.55 -6.15
CA GLU A 21 9.08 1.25 -5.87
C GLU A 21 9.51 1.83 -4.53
N TRP A 22 9.13 3.06 -4.25
CA TRP A 22 9.44 3.71 -2.98
C TRP A 22 8.83 2.94 -1.81
N THR A 23 7.57 2.53 -1.96
CA THR A 23 6.84 1.82 -0.91
C THR A 23 7.48 0.46 -0.62
N LEU A 24 7.80 -0.31 -1.67
CA LEU A 24 8.41 -1.62 -1.49
C LEU A 24 9.78 -1.51 -0.84
N ALA A 25 10.57 -0.51 -1.20
CA ALA A 25 11.87 -0.28 -0.59
C ALA A 25 11.72 0.09 0.89
N ALA A 26 10.74 0.92 1.23
CA ALA A 26 10.49 1.32 2.61
C ALA A 26 10.06 0.13 3.48
N LEU A 27 9.19 -0.73 2.96
CA LEU A 27 8.75 -1.92 3.68
C LEU A 27 9.87 -2.92 3.86
N ALA A 28 10.69 -3.11 2.83
CA ALA A 28 11.85 -4.01 2.91
C ALA A 28 12.83 -3.51 3.96
N LYS A 29 13.06 -2.21 4.01
CA LYS A 29 13.96 -1.60 5.01
C LYS A 29 13.43 -1.79 6.43
N ALA A 30 12.12 -1.84 6.59
CA ALA A 30 11.48 -2.06 7.89
C ALA A 30 11.33 -3.54 8.23
N ASN A 31 11.84 -4.45 7.41
CA ASN A 31 11.72 -5.90 7.58
C ASN A 31 10.26 -6.37 7.63
N THR A 32 9.40 -5.71 6.86
CA THR A 32 7.99 -6.05 6.78
C THR A 32 7.78 -7.09 5.69
N CYS A 33 6.98 -8.11 5.99
CA CYS A 33 6.61 -9.11 4.98
C CYS A 33 5.53 -8.53 4.06
N TYR A 34 5.80 -8.54 2.76
CA TYR A 34 4.87 -7.98 1.78
C TYR A 34 4.93 -8.78 0.49
N HIS A 35 3.89 -8.63 -0.32
CA HIS A 35 3.84 -9.23 -1.65
C HIS A 35 3.20 -8.24 -2.61
N CYS A 36 3.85 -7.97 -3.73
CA CYS A 36 3.32 -7.12 -4.78
C CYS A 36 3.38 -7.89 -6.09
N ASP A 37 2.23 -8.12 -6.67
CA ASP A 37 2.05 -9.00 -7.83
C ASP A 37 2.03 -8.21 -9.15
N GLY A 38 2.62 -7.03 -9.17
CA GLY A 38 2.65 -6.19 -10.36
C GLY A 38 1.37 -5.43 -10.63
N GLY A 39 0.37 -5.60 -9.78
CA GLY A 39 -0.90 -4.89 -9.90
C GLY A 39 -0.90 -3.55 -9.19
N ASN A 40 -2.07 -2.99 -8.98
CA ASN A 40 -2.25 -1.70 -8.35
C ASN A 40 -2.42 -1.78 -6.85
N TYR A 41 -2.08 -2.91 -6.25
CA TYR A 41 -2.21 -3.11 -4.82
C TYR A 41 -1.05 -3.96 -4.31
N LEU A 42 -0.88 -3.93 -3.00
CA LEU A 42 0.09 -4.80 -2.37
C LEU A 42 -0.52 -5.42 -1.11
N LEU A 43 -0.01 -6.57 -0.74
CA LEU A 43 -0.42 -7.29 0.46
C LEU A 43 0.68 -7.13 1.50
N VAL A 44 0.29 -6.84 2.74
CA VAL A 44 1.23 -6.59 3.83
C VAL A 44 0.83 -7.45 5.02
N TRP A 45 1.79 -8.21 5.56
CA TRP A 45 1.60 -9.00 6.76
C TRP A 45 2.19 -8.26 7.94
N PRO A 46 1.34 -7.58 8.75
CA PRO A 46 1.84 -6.82 9.89
C PRO A 46 2.26 -7.75 11.03
N LYS A 47 3.03 -7.21 11.97
CA LYS A 47 3.43 -7.94 13.18
C LYS A 47 2.29 -7.99 14.19
N ARG A 48 1.44 -6.97 14.19
CA ARG A 48 0.26 -6.90 15.06
C ARG A 48 -0.96 -7.47 14.36
N PRO A 49 -2.03 -7.76 15.09
CA PRO A 49 -3.26 -8.26 14.45
C PRO A 49 -3.72 -7.33 13.33
N VAL A 50 -4.10 -7.91 12.20
CA VAL A 50 -4.44 -7.14 11.00
C VAL A 50 -5.63 -6.21 11.25
N GLU A 51 -6.57 -6.60 12.10
CA GLU A 51 -7.73 -5.79 12.43
C GLU A 51 -7.35 -4.49 13.12
N GLU A 52 -6.33 -4.52 13.97
CA GLU A 52 -5.82 -3.32 14.63
C GLU A 52 -5.22 -2.36 13.61
N LEU A 53 -4.48 -2.89 12.63
CA LEU A 53 -3.88 -2.07 11.59
C LEU A 53 -4.96 -1.46 10.69
N GLU A 54 -5.96 -2.25 10.32
CA GLU A 54 -7.06 -1.76 9.49
C GLU A 54 -7.79 -0.61 10.17
N GLU A 55 -8.12 -0.78 11.43
CA GLU A 55 -8.84 0.23 12.19
C GLU A 55 -8.00 1.49 12.40
N GLY A 56 -6.74 1.32 12.78
CA GLY A 56 -5.83 2.45 13.00
C GLY A 56 -5.56 3.23 11.74
N LEU A 57 -5.36 2.55 10.62
CA LEU A 57 -5.15 3.23 9.34
C LEU A 57 -6.40 3.95 8.87
N ARG A 58 -7.56 3.36 9.10
CA ARG A 58 -8.82 4.01 8.76
C ARG A 58 -9.01 5.30 9.56
N ALA A 59 -8.61 5.29 10.83
CA ALA A 59 -8.67 6.48 11.67
C ALA A 59 -7.79 7.61 11.13
N ASP A 60 -6.71 7.26 10.44
CA ASP A 60 -5.83 8.22 9.79
C ASP A 60 -6.27 8.57 8.36
N GLY A 61 -7.44 8.10 7.95
CA GLY A 61 -7.97 8.36 6.62
C GLY A 61 -7.39 7.49 5.53
N ILE A 62 -6.70 6.41 5.90
CA ILE A 62 -6.07 5.49 4.95
C ILE A 62 -6.89 4.22 4.88
N LEU A 63 -7.45 3.93 3.72
CA LEU A 63 -8.32 2.77 3.53
C LEU A 63 -7.50 1.57 3.10
N VAL A 64 -7.55 0.51 3.90
CA VAL A 64 -6.97 -0.79 3.58
C VAL A 64 -8.03 -1.84 3.80
N ARG A 65 -7.80 -3.05 3.31
CA ARG A 65 -8.77 -4.13 3.41
C ARG A 65 -8.11 -5.35 4.03
N SER A 66 -8.66 -5.79 5.16
CA SER A 66 -8.22 -7.04 5.79
C SER A 66 -8.53 -8.22 4.88
N MET A 67 -7.56 -9.14 4.75
CA MET A 67 -7.73 -10.39 4.03
C MET A 67 -7.90 -11.56 4.99
N ALA A 68 -8.25 -11.30 6.23
CA ALA A 68 -8.46 -12.33 7.23
C ALA A 68 -9.52 -13.35 6.76
N GLY A 69 -9.25 -14.62 6.97
CA GLY A 69 -10.12 -15.70 6.55
C GLY A 69 -9.95 -16.14 5.11
N LYS A 70 -9.09 -15.51 4.35
CA LYS A 70 -8.81 -15.91 2.96
C LYS A 70 -7.71 -16.95 2.95
N PRO A 71 -7.90 -18.10 2.26
CA PRO A 71 -6.82 -19.08 2.15
C PRO A 71 -5.59 -18.47 1.50
N LEU A 72 -4.42 -18.86 1.94
CA LEU A 72 -3.10 -18.45 1.43
C LEU A 72 -2.71 -17.01 1.73
N ILE A 73 -3.67 -16.12 2.03
CA ILE A 73 -3.35 -14.71 2.30
C ILE A 73 -3.96 -14.25 3.63
N ASP A 74 -4.28 -15.19 4.49
CA ASP A 74 -4.82 -14.86 5.82
C ASP A 74 -3.76 -14.11 6.64
N GLY A 75 -4.21 -13.16 7.44
CA GLY A 75 -3.33 -12.39 8.31
C GLY A 75 -2.71 -11.15 7.66
N CYS A 76 -3.02 -10.87 6.41
CA CYS A 76 -2.53 -9.67 5.72
C CYS A 76 -3.65 -8.68 5.45
N PHE A 77 -3.27 -7.48 5.04
CA PHE A 77 -4.22 -6.51 4.53
C PHE A 77 -3.78 -6.07 3.13
N ARG A 78 -4.75 -5.61 2.35
CA ARG A 78 -4.51 -5.12 1.00
C ARG A 78 -4.58 -3.60 1.00
N VAL A 79 -3.59 -2.97 0.40
CA VAL A 79 -3.57 -1.52 0.22
C VAL A 79 -3.38 -1.20 -1.24
N SER A 80 -4.17 -0.27 -1.77
CA SER A 80 -4.04 0.18 -3.15
C SER A 80 -2.86 1.15 -3.26
N ILE A 81 -2.11 1.02 -4.34
CA ILE A 81 -0.98 1.91 -4.61
C ILE A 81 -1.50 3.17 -5.28
N GLY A 82 -1.20 4.32 -4.69
CA GLY A 82 -1.58 5.60 -5.24
C GLY A 82 -0.37 6.45 -5.58
N THR A 83 -0.43 7.73 -5.29
CA THR A 83 0.70 8.64 -5.51
C THR A 83 1.77 8.44 -4.43
N THR A 84 2.96 8.96 -4.69
CA THR A 84 4.05 8.90 -3.71
C THR A 84 3.63 9.53 -2.38
N SER A 85 2.95 10.67 -2.44
CA SER A 85 2.46 11.34 -1.24
C SER A 85 1.52 10.46 -0.42
N GLN A 86 0.61 9.76 -1.09
CA GLN A 86 -0.32 8.85 -0.42
C GLN A 86 0.41 7.66 0.19
N MET A 87 1.40 7.12 -0.51
CA MET A 87 2.17 5.99 -0.01
C MET A 87 3.06 6.41 1.17
N GLN A 88 3.59 7.62 1.16
CA GLN A 88 4.36 8.14 2.29
C GLN A 88 3.49 8.21 3.54
N ARG A 89 2.26 8.69 3.41
CA ARG A 89 1.33 8.75 4.54
C ARG A 89 0.99 7.35 5.05
N PHE A 90 0.78 6.41 4.14
CA PHE A 90 0.50 5.03 4.49
C PHE A 90 1.66 4.41 5.27
N VAL A 91 2.88 4.51 4.75
CA VAL A 91 4.05 3.89 5.38
C VAL A 91 4.31 4.51 6.75
N GLU A 92 4.21 5.82 6.87
CA GLU A 92 4.38 6.52 8.14
C GLU A 92 3.40 6.02 9.20
N ALA A 93 2.12 5.98 8.84
CA ALA A 93 1.09 5.51 9.75
C ALA A 93 1.27 4.04 10.09
N TYR A 94 1.59 3.22 9.08
CA TYR A 94 1.77 1.79 9.26
C TYR A 94 2.92 1.49 10.23
N LEU A 95 4.07 2.13 10.03
CA LEU A 95 5.23 1.89 10.89
C LEU A 95 4.96 2.31 12.34
N ARG A 96 4.20 3.37 12.53
CA ARG A 96 3.82 3.81 13.86
C ARG A 96 2.89 2.82 14.54
N LEU A 97 1.91 2.30 13.80
CA LEU A 97 0.90 1.40 14.32
C LEU A 97 1.43 -0.02 14.56
N ASP A 98 2.38 -0.45 13.75
CA ASP A 98 2.93 -1.80 13.82
C ASP A 98 4.22 -1.89 14.66
N ALA A 99 4.56 -0.81 15.30
CA ALA A 99 5.76 -0.76 16.13
C ALA A 99 5.65 -1.64 17.41
#